data_1110d68d48956332e30dea95c391401f
#
_entry.id   1110d68d48956332e30dea95c391401f
#
_cell.length_a   1.000
_cell.length_b   1.000
_cell.length_c   1.000
_cell.angle_alpha   90.00
_cell.angle_beta   90.00
_cell.angle_gamma   90.00
#
_symmetry.space_group_name_H-M   'P 1'
#
loop_
_entity.id
_entity.type
_entity.pdbx_description
1 polymer ?
#
loop_
_entity_poly.entity_id
_entity_poly.type
_entity_poly.pdbx_seq_one_letter_code
_entity_poly.pdbx_strand_id
1 'polypeptide(L)'
;MAGEVRPSPGYYLAIALLAVGLLAGASLFFLLATRSPTAEVPIDITGPQPTACAVGGHAPVCYSFVVTNILHGPVFATCQLTAAPGTNATFDDGQVMKPVSLLEGQTRDLSVRVQADGSDTVGAPQMSCNATAV
;
A
#
# COMPACT_ATOMS: atom_id res chain seq x y z
N MET A 1 66.24 20.46 12.38
CA MET A 1 65.38 20.54 13.55
C MET A 1 63.96 20.77 13.04
N ALA A 2 63.15 19.73 12.95
CA ALA A 2 61.76 19.85 12.54
C ALA A 2 60.96 20.33 13.77
N GLY A 3 60.49 21.59 13.70
CA GLY A 3 59.62 22.15 14.73
C GLY A 3 58.29 21.44 14.73
N GLU A 4 58.00 20.68 15.77
CA GLU A 4 56.74 20.03 15.99
C GLU A 4 55.67 21.10 16.26
N VAL A 5 54.88 21.43 15.22
CA VAL A 5 53.78 22.38 15.33
C VAL A 5 52.64 21.63 16.07
N ARG A 6 52.54 21.85 17.37
CA ARG A 6 51.42 21.37 18.17
C ARG A 6 50.17 22.17 17.76
N PRO A 7 49.14 21.51 17.27
CA PRO A 7 47.88 22.20 16.93
C PRO A 7 47.27 22.80 18.23
N SER A 8 46.77 24.02 18.09
CA SER A 8 46.13 24.73 19.19
C SER A 8 44.85 24.03 19.66
N PRO A 9 44.49 24.14 20.95
CA PRO A 9 43.27 23.51 21.47
C PRO A 9 42.01 23.94 20.70
N GLY A 10 41.98 25.11 20.12
CA GLY A 10 40.88 25.59 19.24
C GLY A 10 40.73 24.78 17.96
N TYR A 11 41.83 24.20 17.44
CA TYR A 11 41.77 23.36 16.24
C TYR A 11 40.97 22.05 16.47
N TYR A 12 41.18 21.40 17.63
CA TYR A 12 40.43 20.19 17.98
C TYR A 12 38.97 20.48 18.25
N LEU A 13 38.68 21.64 18.83
CA LEU A 13 37.28 22.07 19.06
C LEU A 13 36.56 22.35 17.73
N ALA A 14 37.24 22.98 16.77
CA ALA A 14 36.67 23.20 15.44
C ALA A 14 36.39 21.88 14.67
N ILE A 15 37.32 20.92 14.75
CA ILE A 15 37.13 19.60 14.11
C ILE A 15 35.96 18.85 14.77
N ALA A 16 35.87 18.88 16.12
CA ALA A 16 34.78 18.22 16.84
C ALA A 16 33.40 18.81 16.47
N LEU A 17 33.28 20.12 16.36
CA LEU A 17 32.04 20.79 15.94
C LEU A 17 31.67 20.45 14.49
N LEU A 18 32.66 20.39 13.57
CA LEU A 18 32.45 19.97 12.18
C LEU A 18 31.96 18.52 12.09
N ALA A 19 32.57 17.61 12.86
CA ALA A 19 32.20 16.21 12.87
C ALA A 19 30.76 16.01 13.40
N VAL A 20 30.39 16.71 14.48
CA VAL A 20 29.03 16.67 15.04
C VAL A 20 28.03 17.26 14.05
N GLY A 21 28.37 18.35 13.39
CA GLY A 21 27.50 18.97 12.37
C GLY A 21 27.26 18.06 11.17
N LEU A 22 28.28 17.37 10.68
CA LEU A 22 28.17 16.41 9.56
C LEU A 22 27.35 15.18 9.95
N LEU A 23 27.52 14.64 11.16
CA LEU A 23 26.75 13.50 11.65
C LEU A 23 25.26 13.88 11.85
N ALA A 24 24.99 15.04 12.42
CA ALA A 24 23.61 15.51 12.61
C ALA A 24 22.93 15.80 11.26
N GLY A 25 23.64 16.42 10.32
CA GLY A 25 23.13 16.69 8.97
C GLY A 25 22.85 15.42 8.17
N ALA A 26 23.75 14.43 8.23
CA ALA A 26 23.56 13.15 7.55
C ALA A 26 22.37 12.37 8.13
N SER A 27 22.21 12.37 9.46
CA SER A 27 21.07 11.71 10.12
C SER A 27 19.74 12.36 9.75
N LEU A 28 19.68 13.68 9.70
CA LEU A 28 18.48 14.41 9.31
C LEU A 28 18.13 14.16 7.83
N PHE A 29 19.14 14.15 6.96
CA PHE A 29 18.95 13.88 5.53
C PHE A 29 18.46 12.43 5.30
N PHE A 30 18.98 11.46 6.06
CA PHE A 30 18.56 10.08 5.97
C PHE A 30 17.09 9.91 6.44
N LEU A 31 16.70 10.58 7.52
CA LEU A 31 15.33 10.57 8.02
C LEU A 31 14.34 11.24 7.05
N LEU A 32 14.77 12.28 6.33
CA LEU A 32 13.95 12.95 5.32
C LEU A 32 13.89 12.14 4.01
N ALA A 33 14.98 11.48 3.63
CA ALA A 33 15.03 10.65 2.43
C ALA A 33 14.27 9.33 2.56
N THR A 34 14.15 8.78 3.78
CA THR A 34 13.36 7.56 4.04
C THR A 34 11.86 7.83 4.16
N ARG A 35 11.45 9.08 4.30
CA ARG A 35 10.07 9.49 4.11
C ARG A 35 9.82 9.74 2.61
N SER A 36 9.88 8.68 1.82
CA SER A 36 9.14 8.70 0.56
C SER A 36 7.68 8.90 0.96
N PRO A 37 7.02 9.98 0.57
CA PRO A 37 5.58 10.00 0.59
C PRO A 37 5.17 8.91 -0.39
N THR A 38 4.82 7.74 0.09
CA THR A 38 3.84 6.92 -0.59
C THR A 38 2.63 7.84 -0.64
N ALA A 39 2.52 8.60 -1.72
CA ALA A 39 1.28 9.26 -2.06
C ALA A 39 0.30 8.10 -2.22
N GLU A 40 -0.43 7.79 -1.16
CA GLU A 40 -1.63 6.98 -1.25
C GLU A 40 -2.49 7.72 -2.25
N VAL A 41 -2.49 7.20 -3.46
CA VAL A 41 -3.36 7.70 -4.52
C VAL A 41 -4.75 7.33 -4.04
N PRO A 42 -5.61 8.29 -3.67
CA PRO A 42 -6.89 7.99 -3.09
C PRO A 42 -7.79 7.36 -4.15
N ILE A 43 -7.96 6.05 -4.04
CA ILE A 43 -9.02 5.31 -4.70
C ILE A 43 -10.10 5.10 -3.66
N ASP A 44 -11.31 5.48 -3.99
CA ASP A 44 -12.47 5.19 -3.14
C ASP A 44 -12.91 3.74 -3.37
N ILE A 45 -13.02 2.99 -2.28
CA ILE A 45 -13.45 1.59 -2.29
C ILE A 45 -14.71 1.48 -1.44
N THR A 46 -15.81 1.12 -2.09
CA THR A 46 -17.09 0.85 -1.42
C THR A 46 -17.39 -0.65 -1.44
N GLY A 47 -17.78 -1.20 -0.32
CA GLY A 47 -18.09 -2.61 -0.13
C GLY A 47 -17.44 -3.18 1.12
N PRO A 48 -17.55 -4.49 1.37
CA PRO A 48 -18.18 -5.52 0.55
C PRO A 48 -19.72 -5.49 0.61
N GLN A 49 -20.37 -5.63 -0.53
CA GLN A 49 -21.82 -5.82 -0.61
C GLN A 49 -22.13 -7.25 -1.03
N PRO A 50 -22.98 -7.98 -0.29
CA PRO A 50 -23.36 -9.34 -0.67
C PRO A 50 -24.14 -9.29 -2.00
N THR A 51 -23.78 -10.17 -2.92
CA THR A 51 -24.43 -10.28 -4.22
C THR A 51 -24.67 -11.74 -4.58
N ALA A 52 -25.57 -11.98 -5.52
CA ALA A 52 -25.80 -13.33 -6.02
C ALA A 52 -24.58 -13.82 -6.83
N CYS A 53 -24.13 -15.04 -6.53
CA CYS A 53 -23.11 -15.68 -7.36
C CYS A 53 -23.72 -16.11 -8.70
N ALA A 54 -23.04 -15.79 -9.79
CA ALA A 54 -23.35 -16.39 -11.05
C ALA A 54 -22.92 -17.87 -11.03
N VAL A 55 -23.91 -18.78 -11.05
CA VAL A 55 -23.81 -20.24 -11.26
C VAL A 55 -23.45 -21.13 -10.07
N GLY A 56 -24.37 -21.94 -9.72
CA GLY A 56 -24.58 -23.31 -9.33
C GLY A 56 -23.54 -24.12 -8.55
N GLY A 57 -24.00 -24.78 -7.49
CA GLY A 57 -23.32 -25.80 -6.70
C GLY A 57 -22.66 -25.23 -5.45
N HIS A 58 -22.84 -25.87 -4.30
CA HIS A 58 -22.41 -25.52 -2.94
C HIS A 58 -21.89 -24.08 -2.82
N ALA A 59 -22.82 -23.18 -2.48
CA ALA A 59 -22.76 -21.78 -2.83
C ALA A 59 -21.55 -21.07 -2.20
N PRO A 60 -20.55 -20.64 -2.97
CA PRO A 60 -19.68 -19.58 -2.51
C PRO A 60 -20.56 -18.35 -2.26
N VAL A 61 -20.31 -17.63 -1.19
CA VAL A 61 -20.93 -16.32 -0.97
C VAL A 61 -20.18 -15.33 -1.85
N CYS A 62 -20.92 -14.56 -2.64
CA CYS A 62 -20.32 -13.56 -3.51
C CYS A 62 -20.49 -12.16 -2.94
N TYR A 63 -19.47 -11.36 -3.13
CA TYR A 63 -19.46 -9.95 -2.74
C TYR A 63 -19.08 -9.10 -3.95
N SER A 64 -19.59 -7.88 -3.97
CA SER A 64 -19.18 -6.85 -4.93
C SER A 64 -18.47 -5.73 -4.21
N PHE A 65 -17.37 -5.26 -4.79
CA PHE A 65 -16.68 -4.04 -4.40
C PHE A 65 -16.75 -3.06 -5.57
N VAL A 66 -17.00 -1.81 -5.24
CA VAL A 66 -16.98 -0.72 -6.21
C VAL A 66 -15.73 0.10 -5.98
N VAL A 67 -14.92 0.23 -7.03
CA VAL A 67 -13.66 1.00 -7.01
C VAL A 67 -13.82 2.22 -7.87
N THR A 68 -13.60 3.40 -7.31
CA THR A 68 -13.77 4.68 -8.00
C THR A 68 -12.46 5.47 -8.00
N ASN A 69 -12.04 5.93 -9.17
CA ASN A 69 -10.94 6.87 -9.29
C ASN A 69 -11.42 8.29 -8.98
N ILE A 70 -11.01 8.85 -7.84
CA ILE A 70 -11.37 10.21 -7.42
C ILE A 70 -10.28 11.24 -7.75
N LEU A 71 -9.21 10.83 -8.44
CA LEU A 71 -8.14 11.71 -8.87
C LEU A 71 -8.40 12.30 -10.25
N HIS A 72 -7.74 13.42 -10.50
CA HIS A 72 -7.61 14.00 -11.83
C HIS A 72 -6.56 13.22 -12.63
N GLY A 73 -7.02 12.48 -13.63
CA GLY A 73 -6.19 11.70 -14.54
C GLY A 73 -6.33 10.18 -14.40
N PRO A 74 -5.71 9.42 -15.31
CA PRO A 74 -5.76 7.96 -15.29
C PRO A 74 -4.92 7.39 -14.14
N VAL A 75 -5.39 6.28 -13.58
CA VAL A 75 -4.76 5.56 -12.47
C VAL A 75 -4.64 4.09 -12.81
N PHE A 76 -3.48 3.50 -12.51
CA PHE A 76 -3.29 2.06 -12.46
C PHE A 76 -3.25 1.62 -11.00
N ALA A 77 -4.11 0.68 -10.64
CA ALA A 77 -4.17 0.13 -9.29
C ALA A 77 -4.02 -1.38 -9.31
N THR A 78 -3.42 -1.91 -8.27
CA THR A 78 -3.47 -3.35 -7.98
C THR A 78 -4.29 -3.54 -6.73
N CYS A 79 -5.44 -4.19 -6.88
CA CYS A 79 -6.32 -4.52 -5.78
C CYS A 79 -6.01 -5.91 -5.24
N GLN A 80 -5.91 -6.03 -3.93
CA GLN A 80 -5.62 -7.28 -3.22
C GLN A 80 -6.74 -7.59 -2.25
N LEU A 81 -7.13 -8.86 -2.20
CA LEU A 81 -8.11 -9.38 -1.27
C LEU A 81 -7.44 -9.96 -0.03
N THR A 82 -8.07 -9.70 1.11
CA THR A 82 -7.75 -10.35 2.39
C THR A 82 -8.98 -11.11 2.84
N ALA A 83 -8.86 -12.43 2.91
CA ALA A 83 -9.95 -13.28 3.36
C ALA A 83 -10.13 -13.19 4.88
N ALA A 84 -11.34 -13.36 5.36
CA ALA A 84 -11.61 -13.55 6.79
C ALA A 84 -11.01 -14.90 7.25
N PRO A 85 -10.66 -15.05 8.54
CA PRO A 85 -10.15 -16.31 9.07
C PRO A 85 -11.09 -17.50 8.77
N GLY A 86 -10.52 -18.62 8.30
CA GLY A 86 -11.28 -19.81 7.92
C GLY A 86 -12.04 -19.70 6.59
N THR A 87 -11.72 -18.70 5.78
CA THR A 87 -12.30 -18.53 4.45
C THR A 87 -11.21 -18.28 3.39
N ASN A 88 -11.56 -18.53 2.14
CA ASN A 88 -10.74 -18.20 1.00
C ASN A 88 -11.50 -17.24 0.08
N ALA A 89 -10.90 -16.11 -0.26
CA ALA A 89 -11.50 -15.10 -1.12
C ALA A 89 -10.69 -14.93 -2.41
N THR A 90 -11.36 -14.98 -3.54
CA THR A 90 -10.75 -14.77 -4.86
C THR A 90 -11.63 -13.86 -5.72
N PHE A 91 -11.02 -13.15 -6.65
CA PHE A 91 -11.76 -12.48 -7.72
C PHE A 91 -12.39 -13.51 -8.67
N ASP A 92 -13.20 -13.04 -9.59
CA ASP A 92 -13.89 -13.84 -10.61
C ASP A 92 -12.93 -14.68 -11.49
N ASP A 93 -11.70 -14.23 -11.66
CA ASP A 93 -10.62 -14.93 -12.37
C ASP A 93 -9.85 -15.94 -11.50
N GLY A 94 -10.24 -16.13 -10.24
CA GLY A 94 -9.59 -17.04 -9.28
C GLY A 94 -8.32 -16.48 -8.64
N GLN A 95 -7.95 -15.23 -8.92
CA GLN A 95 -6.77 -14.60 -8.34
C GLN A 95 -7.11 -13.84 -7.05
N VAL A 96 -6.11 -13.67 -6.18
CA VAL A 96 -6.22 -12.85 -4.96
C VAL A 96 -5.79 -11.40 -5.20
N MET A 97 -5.18 -11.14 -6.34
CA MET A 97 -4.74 -9.81 -6.77
C MET A 97 -5.24 -9.54 -8.17
N LYS A 98 -5.76 -8.32 -8.41
CA LYS A 98 -6.30 -7.90 -9.71
C LYS A 98 -5.80 -6.51 -10.08
N PRO A 99 -5.13 -6.35 -11.23
CA PRO A 99 -4.79 -5.04 -11.76
C PRO A 99 -6.05 -4.37 -12.32
N VAL A 100 -6.21 -3.09 -12.01
CA VAL A 100 -7.35 -2.27 -12.44
C VAL A 100 -6.84 -0.97 -13.01
N SER A 101 -7.29 -0.64 -14.21
CA SER A 101 -7.04 0.64 -14.87
C SER A 101 -8.32 1.46 -14.84
N LEU A 102 -8.26 2.67 -14.31
CA LEU A 102 -9.39 3.57 -14.16
C LEU A 102 -9.07 4.94 -14.76
N LEU A 103 -9.94 5.44 -15.61
CA LEU A 103 -9.90 6.84 -16.04
C LEU A 103 -10.43 7.75 -14.93
N GLU A 104 -10.23 9.06 -15.08
CA GLU A 104 -10.75 10.06 -14.14
C GLU A 104 -12.26 9.88 -13.92
N GLY A 105 -12.68 9.80 -12.66
CA GLY A 105 -14.07 9.61 -12.26
C GLY A 105 -14.67 8.24 -12.63
N GLN A 106 -13.90 7.34 -13.22
CA GLN A 106 -14.38 6.01 -13.60
C GLN A 106 -14.59 5.14 -12.37
N THR A 107 -15.71 4.44 -12.39
CA THR A 107 -16.09 3.44 -11.40
C THR A 107 -16.04 2.04 -12.02
N ARG A 108 -15.59 1.05 -11.26
CA ARG A 108 -15.55 -0.35 -11.67
C ARG A 108 -16.03 -1.27 -10.57
N ASP A 109 -16.91 -2.20 -10.95
CA ASP A 109 -17.35 -3.28 -10.05
C ASP A 109 -16.39 -4.45 -10.12
N LEU A 110 -16.00 -4.95 -8.96
CA LEU A 110 -15.14 -6.12 -8.79
C LEU A 110 -15.92 -7.20 -8.03
N SER A 111 -16.15 -8.33 -8.69
CA SER A 111 -16.82 -9.48 -8.08
C SER A 111 -15.81 -10.36 -7.35
N VAL A 112 -16.18 -10.78 -6.14
CA VAL A 112 -15.36 -11.61 -5.25
C VAL A 112 -16.16 -12.82 -4.83
N ARG A 113 -15.53 -14.00 -4.90
CA ARG A 113 -16.10 -15.27 -4.39
C ARG A 113 -15.40 -15.62 -3.09
N VAL A 114 -16.18 -15.96 -2.09
CA VAL A 114 -15.69 -16.42 -0.79
C VAL A 114 -16.16 -17.84 -0.55
N GLN A 115 -15.22 -18.72 -0.28
CA GLN A 115 -15.48 -20.11 0.10
C GLN A 115 -15.11 -20.30 1.56
N ALA A 116 -15.99 -20.97 2.33
CA ALA A 116 -15.67 -21.37 3.69
C ALA A 116 -14.75 -22.58 3.65
N ASP A 117 -13.67 -22.54 4.43
CA ASP A 117 -12.75 -23.65 4.60
C ASP A 117 -13.22 -24.52 5.79
N GLY A 118 -14.38 -25.16 5.60
CA GLY A 118 -14.97 -26.09 6.58
C GLY A 118 -15.75 -25.47 7.75
N SER A 119 -15.97 -24.15 7.78
CA SER A 119 -16.79 -23.49 8.79
C SER A 119 -18.13 -23.00 8.22
N ASP A 120 -19.20 -23.06 9.02
CA ASP A 120 -20.54 -22.64 8.60
C ASP A 120 -20.71 -21.11 8.49
N THR A 121 -19.71 -20.34 8.93
CA THR A 121 -19.74 -18.88 8.91
C THR A 121 -18.75 -18.31 7.91
N VAL A 122 -19.25 -17.66 6.87
CA VAL A 122 -18.44 -16.96 5.89
C VAL A 122 -18.31 -15.50 6.30
N GLY A 123 -17.10 -15.12 6.72
CA GLY A 123 -16.79 -13.72 6.99
C GLY A 123 -16.64 -12.90 5.71
N ALA A 124 -17.00 -11.62 5.77
CA ALA A 124 -16.82 -10.72 4.65
C ALA A 124 -15.32 -10.47 4.36
N PRO A 125 -14.89 -10.52 3.10
CA PRO A 125 -13.52 -10.22 2.72
C PRO A 125 -13.25 -8.71 2.82
N GLN A 126 -11.97 -8.36 2.94
CA GLN A 126 -11.50 -6.98 2.82
C GLN A 126 -10.73 -6.80 1.52
N MET A 127 -10.79 -5.61 0.96
CA MET A 127 -10.04 -5.26 -0.25
C MET A 127 -9.20 -4.00 0.00
N SER A 128 -7.98 -4.02 -0.45
CA SER A 128 -7.10 -2.86 -0.50
C SER A 128 -6.56 -2.69 -1.92
N CYS A 129 -6.48 -1.46 -2.38
CA CYS A 129 -5.92 -1.14 -3.70
C CYS A 129 -4.75 -0.18 -3.54
N ASN A 130 -3.61 -0.56 -4.10
CA ASN A 130 -2.44 0.29 -4.22
C ASN A 130 -2.43 0.89 -5.62
N ALA A 131 -2.51 2.21 -5.70
CA ALA A 131 -2.59 2.92 -6.96
C ALA A 131 -1.30 3.69 -7.25
N THR A 132 -0.95 3.77 -8.53
CA THR A 132 0.13 4.60 -9.05
C THR A 132 -0.49 5.60 -10.02
N ALA A 133 -0.30 6.89 -9.77
CA ALA A 133 -0.64 7.93 -10.74
C ALA A 133 0.34 7.83 -11.93
N VAL A 134 -0.15 8.02 -13.13
CA VAL A 134 0.62 8.00 -14.38
C VAL A 134 0.91 9.41 -14.87
#